data_2de661677afb08fec36c51c383f378b7
#
_entry.id   2de661677afb08fec36c51c383f378b7
#
_cell.length_a   1.000
_cell.length_b   1.000
_cell.length_c   1.000
_cell.angle_alpha   90.00
_cell.angle_beta   90.00
_cell.angle_gamma   90.00
#
_symmetry.space_group_name_H-M   'P 1'
#
loop_
_entity.id
_entity.type
_entity.pdbx_description
1 polymer ?
#
loop_
_entity_poly.entity_id
_entity_poly.type
_entity_poly.pdbx_seq_one_letter_code
_entity_poly.pdbx_strand_id
1 'polypeptide(L)'
;MERSAGILFLNNGSVLMGHATETPHWDIPKGHIEKGEEPIHAAIRECFEETGVLVEPHELESLGRLDYTSKKELYLFVYKGDNYPEADKCFCASTFVKNGRTITEMDGFKYVPYSQIRDHARKTMGHLLSKLVGYTS
;
A
#
# COMPACT_ATOMS: atom_id res chain seq x y z
N MET A 1 -17.09 -8.18 -7.71
CA MET A 1 -15.89 -7.34 -7.95
C MET A 1 -15.25 -6.99 -6.62
N GLU A 2 -14.02 -7.40 -6.44
CA GLU A 2 -13.26 -7.07 -5.23
C GLU A 2 -12.74 -5.65 -5.32
N ARG A 3 -12.86 -4.88 -4.23
CA ARG A 3 -12.45 -3.49 -4.18
C ARG A 3 -11.47 -3.29 -3.04
N SER A 4 -10.33 -2.68 -3.34
CA SER A 4 -9.31 -2.35 -2.35
C SER A 4 -8.93 -0.87 -2.45
N ALA A 5 -8.37 -0.34 -1.36
CA ALA A 5 -7.88 1.03 -1.33
C ALA A 5 -6.52 1.07 -0.64
N GLY A 6 -5.66 1.97 -1.07
CA GLY A 6 -4.32 2.08 -0.51
C GLY A 6 -3.75 3.48 -0.64
N ILE A 7 -2.62 3.69 0.03
CA ILE A 7 -1.94 4.97 0.08
C ILE A 7 -0.52 4.84 -0.46
N LEU A 8 -0.13 5.80 -1.29
CA LEU A 8 1.22 5.92 -1.81
C LEU A 8 1.95 7.04 -1.07
N PHE A 9 3.02 6.68 -0.34
CA PHE A 9 3.94 7.65 0.22
C PHE A 9 5.14 7.75 -0.72
N LEU A 10 5.12 8.76 -1.58
CA LEU A 10 6.15 8.98 -2.59
C LEU A 10 7.11 10.06 -2.08
N ASN A 11 8.33 9.66 -1.78
CA ASN A 11 9.30 10.56 -1.17
C ASN A 11 10.69 10.36 -1.77
N ASN A 12 11.27 11.42 -2.31
CA ASN A 12 12.63 11.40 -2.87
C ASN A 12 12.88 10.27 -3.88
N GLY A 13 11.91 10.05 -4.79
CA GLY A 13 12.04 9.04 -5.83
C GLY A 13 11.86 7.61 -5.34
N SER A 14 11.26 7.44 -4.16
CA SER A 14 11.00 6.13 -3.56
C SER A 14 9.57 6.06 -3.03
N VAL A 15 9.06 4.85 -2.89
CA VAL A 15 7.72 4.58 -2.36
C VAL A 15 7.81 3.67 -1.14
N LEU A 16 7.07 4.00 -0.08
CA LEU A 16 7.04 3.17 1.13
C LEU A 16 6.34 1.85 0.84
N MET A 17 7.00 0.75 1.15
CA MET A 17 6.45 -0.59 1.01
C MET A 17 6.73 -1.42 2.25
N GLY A 18 5.81 -2.36 2.52
CA GLY A 18 5.96 -3.35 3.58
C GLY A 18 6.25 -4.72 3.00
N HIS A 19 7.09 -5.48 3.66
CA HIS A 19 7.39 -6.84 3.26
C HIS A 19 6.25 -7.77 3.67
N ALA A 20 5.66 -8.45 2.68
CA ALA A 20 4.60 -9.43 2.94
C ALA A 20 5.22 -10.66 3.58
N THR A 21 4.83 -10.95 4.82
CA THR A 21 5.42 -12.01 5.65
C THR A 21 5.39 -13.36 4.94
N GLU A 22 6.50 -14.06 4.97
CA GLU A 22 6.69 -15.40 4.37
C GLU A 22 6.57 -15.41 2.83
N THR A 23 6.77 -14.26 2.19
CA THR A 23 6.81 -14.17 0.72
C THR A 23 8.06 -13.41 0.28
N PRO A 24 8.44 -13.47 -0.99
CA PRO A 24 9.51 -12.62 -1.51
C PRO A 24 9.01 -11.23 -1.94
N HIS A 25 7.78 -10.87 -1.60
CA HIS A 25 7.13 -9.68 -2.16
C HIS A 25 6.98 -8.55 -1.15
N TRP A 26 7.00 -7.33 -1.69
CA TRP A 26 6.73 -6.10 -0.97
C TRP A 26 5.48 -5.45 -1.57
N ASP A 27 4.74 -4.73 -0.76
CA ASP A 27 3.49 -4.11 -1.21
C ASP A 27 3.27 -2.77 -0.52
N ILE A 28 2.44 -1.93 -1.13
CA ILE A 28 2.01 -0.68 -0.51
C ILE A 28 0.99 -1.00 0.57
N PRO A 29 0.79 -0.10 1.55
CA PRO A 29 -0.29 -0.28 2.51
C PRO A 29 -1.63 -0.16 1.81
N LYS A 30 -2.42 -1.23 1.84
CA LYS A 30 -3.73 -1.32 1.20
C LYS A 30 -4.54 -2.47 1.78
N GLY A 31 -5.82 -2.48 1.51
CA GLY A 31 -6.68 -3.59 1.88
C GLY A 31 -8.09 -3.42 1.36
N HIS A 32 -8.93 -4.38 1.70
CA HIS A 32 -10.31 -4.44 1.21
C HIS A 32 -11.16 -3.30 1.73
N ILE A 33 -11.99 -2.75 0.84
CA ILE A 33 -13.02 -1.78 1.21
C ILE A 33 -14.20 -2.56 1.76
N GLU A 34 -14.60 -2.24 2.98
CA GLU A 34 -15.73 -2.90 3.63
C GLU A 34 -17.05 -2.32 3.12
N LYS A 35 -18.12 -3.11 3.26
CA LYS A 35 -19.45 -2.68 2.82
C LYS A 35 -19.84 -1.38 3.51
N GLY A 36 -20.25 -0.38 2.72
CA GLY A 36 -20.64 0.92 3.22
C GLY A 36 -19.50 1.86 3.54
N GLU A 37 -18.27 1.42 3.37
CA GLU A 37 -17.09 2.24 3.64
C GLU A 37 -16.68 3.00 2.38
N GLU A 38 -16.33 4.29 2.53
CA GLU A 38 -15.80 5.06 1.42
C GLU A 38 -14.35 4.65 1.13
N PRO A 39 -13.91 4.66 -0.14
CA PRO A 39 -12.53 4.28 -0.47
C PRO A 39 -11.46 5.02 0.32
N ILE A 40 -11.62 6.34 0.53
CA ILE A 40 -10.61 7.11 1.28
C ILE A 40 -10.52 6.64 2.73
N HIS A 41 -11.66 6.32 3.35
CA HIS A 41 -11.68 5.85 4.73
C HIS A 41 -11.08 4.45 4.84
N ALA A 42 -11.32 3.59 3.85
CA ALA A 42 -10.69 2.28 3.81
C ALA A 42 -9.17 2.39 3.67
N ALA A 43 -8.70 3.30 2.80
CA ALA A 43 -7.27 3.54 2.62
C ALA A 43 -6.61 3.99 3.92
N ILE A 44 -7.25 4.92 4.64
CA ILE A 44 -6.73 5.43 5.92
C ILE A 44 -6.70 4.32 6.97
N ARG A 45 -7.77 3.55 7.08
CA ARG A 45 -7.87 2.44 8.04
C ARG A 45 -6.82 1.37 7.77
N GLU A 46 -6.70 0.92 6.53
CA GLU A 46 -5.73 -0.12 6.15
C GLU A 46 -4.30 0.35 6.34
N CYS A 47 -4.02 1.61 6.02
CA CYS A 47 -2.70 2.19 6.24
C CYS A 47 -2.34 2.14 7.74
N PHE A 48 -3.26 2.54 8.60
CA PHE A 48 -3.03 2.51 10.04
C PHE A 48 -2.82 1.09 10.55
N GLU A 49 -3.64 0.15 10.09
CA GLU A 49 -3.52 -1.27 10.50
C GLU A 49 -2.19 -1.87 10.07
N GLU A 50 -1.71 -1.54 8.87
CA GLU A 50 -0.51 -2.15 8.30
C GLU A 50 0.78 -1.43 8.62
N THR A 51 0.75 -0.14 8.94
CA THR A 51 1.97 0.64 9.17
C THR A 51 2.02 1.38 10.49
N GLY A 52 0.87 1.53 11.16
CA GLY A 52 0.77 2.36 12.36
C GLY A 52 0.70 3.85 12.05
N VAL A 53 0.68 4.24 10.79
CA VAL A 53 0.66 5.65 10.38
C VAL A 53 -0.77 6.13 10.21
N LEU A 54 -1.13 7.19 10.93
CA LEU A 54 -2.45 7.80 10.82
C LEU A 54 -2.35 9.04 9.94
N VAL A 55 -3.11 9.05 8.83
CA VAL A 55 -3.19 10.20 7.93
C VAL A 55 -4.59 10.79 7.97
N GLU A 56 -4.68 12.08 7.65
CA GLU A 56 -5.96 12.78 7.58
C GLU A 56 -6.46 12.84 6.13
N PRO A 57 -7.78 12.85 5.90
CA PRO A 57 -8.31 12.90 4.53
C PRO A 57 -7.78 14.08 3.71
N HIS A 58 -7.59 15.26 4.33
CA HIS A 58 -7.12 16.44 3.61
C HIS A 58 -5.66 16.31 3.14
N GLU A 59 -4.91 15.33 3.66
CA GLU A 59 -3.53 15.07 3.24
C GLU A 59 -3.44 14.14 2.04
N LEU A 60 -4.57 13.68 1.54
CA LEU A 60 -4.61 12.69 0.46
C LEU A 60 -5.18 13.26 -0.83
N GLU A 61 -4.53 12.92 -1.94
CA GLU A 61 -5.02 13.24 -3.27
C GLU A 61 -5.44 11.94 -3.96
N SER A 62 -6.69 11.87 -4.41
CA SER A 62 -7.22 10.67 -5.05
C SER A 62 -6.67 10.51 -6.47
N LEU A 63 -6.23 9.32 -6.82
CA LEU A 63 -5.91 8.93 -8.19
C LEU A 63 -7.12 8.26 -8.86
N GLY A 64 -8.25 8.17 -8.15
CA GLY A 64 -9.46 7.57 -8.65
C GLY A 64 -9.45 6.04 -8.63
N ARG A 65 -10.38 5.47 -9.35
CA ARG A 65 -10.49 4.03 -9.49
C ARG A 65 -9.57 3.55 -10.60
N LEU A 66 -8.78 2.53 -10.29
CA LEU A 66 -7.85 1.93 -11.23
C LEU A 66 -8.23 0.46 -11.45
N ASP A 67 -8.18 0.02 -12.70
CA ASP A 67 -8.38 -1.38 -13.01
C ASP A 67 -7.10 -2.13 -12.63
N TYR A 68 -7.19 -2.99 -11.64
CA TYR A 68 -6.05 -3.71 -11.12
C TYR A 68 -5.92 -5.09 -11.77
N THR A 69 -7.00 -5.86 -11.73
CA THR A 69 -7.13 -7.11 -12.49
C THR A 69 -8.56 -7.15 -13.06
N SER A 70 -8.88 -8.17 -13.86
CA SER A 70 -10.22 -8.32 -14.42
C SER A 70 -11.31 -8.45 -13.33
N LYS A 71 -10.91 -8.80 -12.09
CA LYS A 71 -11.85 -9.03 -10.99
C LYS A 71 -11.61 -8.12 -9.79
N LYS A 72 -10.65 -7.19 -9.89
CA LYS A 72 -10.27 -6.33 -8.76
C LYS A 72 -10.13 -4.89 -9.19
N GLU A 73 -10.73 -4.00 -8.40
CA GLU A 73 -10.57 -2.56 -8.54
C GLU A 73 -9.70 -2.04 -7.40
N LEU A 74 -8.89 -1.03 -7.68
CA LEU A 74 -8.00 -0.44 -6.70
C LEU A 74 -8.19 1.07 -6.70
N TYR A 75 -8.41 1.62 -5.50
CA TYR A 75 -8.51 3.06 -5.29
C TYR A 75 -7.23 3.51 -4.61
N LEU A 76 -6.44 4.34 -5.27
CA LEU A 76 -5.18 4.82 -4.72
C LEU A 76 -5.23 6.30 -4.41
N PHE A 77 -4.54 6.65 -3.32
CA PHE A 77 -4.43 8.02 -2.82
C PHE A 77 -2.96 8.32 -2.60
N VAL A 78 -2.52 9.51 -3.03
CA VAL A 78 -1.14 9.95 -2.81
C VAL A 78 -1.10 10.86 -1.59
N TYR A 79 -0.18 10.58 -0.69
CA TYR A 79 0.05 11.42 0.47
C TYR A 79 0.67 12.75 0.04
N LYS A 80 0.08 13.86 0.48
CA LYS A 80 0.51 15.22 0.15
C LYS A 80 0.80 16.05 1.41
N GLY A 81 0.95 15.38 2.56
CA GLY A 81 1.27 16.07 3.81
C GLY A 81 2.74 16.39 3.94
N ASP A 82 3.10 16.93 5.09
CA ASP A 82 4.47 17.40 5.37
C ASP A 82 5.26 16.45 6.25
N ASN A 83 4.65 15.35 6.68
CA ASN A 83 5.27 14.45 7.65
C ASN A 83 5.26 13.02 7.15
N TYR A 84 6.16 12.73 6.22
CA TYR A 84 6.30 11.38 5.67
C TYR A 84 6.71 10.39 6.75
N PRO A 85 6.11 9.19 6.78
CA PRO A 85 6.49 8.18 7.76
C PRO A 85 7.92 7.72 7.60
N GLU A 86 8.56 7.43 8.73
CA GLU A 86 9.89 6.82 8.75
C GLU A 86 9.70 5.31 8.75
N ALA A 87 10.35 4.64 7.79
CA ALA A 87 10.15 3.21 7.59
C ALA A 87 10.49 2.38 8.84
N ASP A 88 11.54 2.76 9.57
CA ASP A 88 11.96 2.03 10.76
C ASP A 88 11.05 2.22 11.96
N LYS A 89 10.09 3.14 11.88
CA LYS A 89 9.09 3.36 12.93
C LYS A 89 7.74 2.77 12.61
N CYS A 90 7.58 2.21 11.40
CA CYS A 90 6.35 1.54 11.03
C CYS A 90 6.23 0.18 11.71
N PHE A 91 5.01 -0.21 12.03
CA PHE A 91 4.72 -1.55 12.56
C PHE A 91 3.35 -1.97 12.08
N CYS A 92 3.15 -3.27 11.91
CA CYS A 92 1.91 -3.82 11.40
C CYS A 92 1.12 -4.48 12.52
N ALA A 93 -0.11 -4.01 12.75
CA ALA A 93 -1.03 -4.61 13.72
C ALA A 93 -1.97 -5.62 13.06
N SER A 94 -2.00 -5.68 11.73
CA SER A 94 -2.86 -6.58 10.98
C SER A 94 -2.26 -7.98 10.90
N THR A 95 -3.11 -9.00 11.10
CA THR A 95 -2.66 -10.39 11.12
C THR A 95 -3.55 -11.27 10.25
N PHE A 96 -3.04 -12.45 9.92
CA PHE A 96 -3.82 -13.50 9.28
C PHE A 96 -3.46 -14.86 9.89
N VAL A 97 -4.29 -15.85 9.65
CA VAL A 97 -4.06 -17.20 10.16
C VAL A 97 -3.58 -18.09 9.02
N LYS A 98 -2.46 -18.80 9.27
CA LYS A 98 -1.89 -19.75 8.32
C LYS A 98 -1.47 -21.00 9.09
N ASN A 99 -2.02 -22.14 8.71
CA ASN A 99 -1.72 -23.43 9.38
C ASN A 99 -1.91 -23.36 10.90
N GLY A 100 -2.99 -22.71 11.34
CA GLY A 100 -3.30 -22.57 12.76
C GLY A 100 -2.48 -21.54 13.52
N ARG A 101 -1.55 -20.85 12.84
CA ARG A 101 -0.71 -19.80 13.45
C ARG A 101 -1.17 -18.41 13.04
N THR A 102 -1.14 -17.48 13.98
CA THR A 102 -1.39 -16.07 13.70
C THR A 102 -0.11 -15.41 13.23
N ILE A 103 -0.14 -14.82 12.04
CA ILE A 103 1.03 -14.25 11.40
C ILE A 103 0.75 -12.77 11.09
N THR A 104 1.71 -11.89 11.40
CA THR A 104 1.65 -10.48 11.03
C THR A 104 1.70 -10.34 9.51
N GLU A 105 0.83 -9.52 8.92
CA GLU A 105 0.78 -9.37 7.47
C GLU A 105 2.05 -8.77 6.88
N MET A 106 2.66 -7.79 7.56
CA MET A 106 3.91 -7.17 7.12
C MET A 106 4.93 -7.21 8.25
N ASP A 107 6.14 -7.64 7.95
CA ASP A 107 7.20 -7.81 8.94
C ASP A 107 8.43 -6.93 8.70
N GLY A 108 8.35 -6.01 7.75
CA GLY A 108 9.43 -5.05 7.50
C GLY A 108 8.95 -3.93 6.59
N PHE A 109 9.61 -2.78 6.64
CA PHE A 109 9.23 -1.61 5.84
C PHE A 109 10.47 -0.93 5.31
N LYS A 110 10.37 -0.40 4.08
CA LYS A 110 11.42 0.45 3.51
C LYS A 110 10.85 1.28 2.38
N TYR A 111 11.56 2.36 2.05
CA TYR A 111 11.28 3.12 0.84
C TYR A 111 12.01 2.45 -0.32
N VAL A 112 11.25 2.02 -1.32
CA VAL A 112 11.78 1.32 -2.49
C VAL A 112 11.96 2.33 -3.62
N PRO A 113 13.17 2.48 -4.17
CA PRO A 113 13.37 3.37 -5.32
C PRO A 113 12.46 2.98 -6.48
N TYR A 114 11.99 3.96 -7.23
CA TYR A 114 11.08 3.71 -8.36
C TYR A 114 11.67 2.69 -9.35
N SER A 115 12.98 2.72 -9.56
CA SER A 115 13.66 1.78 -10.47
C SER A 115 13.63 0.34 -9.98
N GLN A 116 13.30 0.11 -8.71
CA GLN A 116 13.31 -1.21 -8.10
C GLN A 116 11.91 -1.72 -7.72
N ILE A 117 10.87 -0.98 -8.05
CA ILE A 117 9.48 -1.38 -7.71
C ILE A 117 9.16 -2.75 -8.28
N ARG A 118 9.51 -3.01 -9.55
CA ARG A 118 9.19 -4.28 -10.18
C ARG A 118 9.96 -5.46 -9.60
N ASP A 119 11.12 -5.21 -9.00
CA ASP A 119 11.91 -6.26 -8.35
C ASP A 119 11.37 -6.61 -6.97
N HIS A 120 10.51 -5.77 -6.41
CA HIS A 120 9.97 -5.93 -5.05
C HIS A 120 8.52 -6.35 -5.04
N ALA A 121 7.69 -5.71 -5.86
CA ALA A 121 6.24 -5.94 -5.85
C ALA A 121 5.85 -7.16 -6.68
N ARG A 122 4.64 -7.66 -6.43
CA ARG A 122 4.04 -8.66 -7.32
C ARG A 122 3.88 -8.03 -8.71
N LYS A 123 3.86 -8.86 -9.73
CA LYS A 123 3.91 -8.41 -11.12
C LYS A 123 2.87 -7.35 -11.47
N THR A 124 1.61 -7.58 -11.14
CA THR A 124 0.53 -6.65 -11.49
C THR A 124 0.70 -5.31 -10.76
N MET A 125 0.98 -5.35 -9.46
CA MET A 125 1.20 -4.14 -8.68
C MET A 125 2.46 -3.41 -9.16
N GLY A 126 3.53 -4.13 -9.45
CA GLY A 126 4.78 -3.55 -9.95
C GLY A 126 4.58 -2.79 -11.25
N HIS A 127 3.84 -3.36 -12.18
CA HIS A 127 3.49 -2.69 -13.44
C HIS A 127 2.68 -1.42 -13.18
N LEU A 128 1.65 -1.52 -12.36
CA LEU A 128 0.77 -0.40 -12.06
C LEU A 128 1.54 0.75 -11.41
N LEU A 129 2.30 0.46 -10.36
CA LEU A 129 3.05 1.48 -9.63
C LEU A 129 4.11 2.14 -10.51
N SER A 130 4.86 1.35 -11.28
CA SER A 130 5.88 1.90 -12.18
C SER A 130 5.28 2.89 -13.17
N LYS A 131 4.11 2.55 -13.71
CA LYS A 131 3.40 3.43 -14.63
C LYS A 131 2.94 4.72 -13.93
N LEU A 132 2.39 4.59 -12.71
CA LEU A 132 1.89 5.74 -11.97
C LEU A 132 3.00 6.73 -11.59
N VAL A 133 4.18 6.25 -11.26
CA VAL A 133 5.31 7.12 -10.92
C VAL A 133 6.12 7.56 -12.13
N GLY A 134 5.72 7.12 -13.33
CA GLY A 134 6.37 7.52 -14.57
C GLY A 134 7.69 6.84 -14.85
N TYR A 135 7.95 5.69 -14.22
CA TYR A 135 9.18 4.93 -14.47
C TYR A 135 8.93 3.84 -15.49
N THR A 136 9.65 3.90 -16.61
CA THR A 136 9.46 2.99 -17.76
C THR A 136 10.74 2.30 -18.18
N SER A 137 11.49 1.80 -17.30
CA SER A 137 12.73 1.09 -17.67
C SER A 137 12.46 -0.22 -18.37
#